data_fae43a76ff982761962dc5d6c5003943
#
_entry.id   fae43a76ff982761962dc5d6c5003943
#
_cell.length_a   1.000
_cell.length_b   1.000
_cell.length_c   1.000
_cell.angle_alpha   90.00
_cell.angle_beta   90.00
_cell.angle_gamma   90.00
#
_symmetry.space_group_name_H-M   'P 1'
#
loop_
_entity.id
_entity.type
_entity.pdbx_description
1 polymer ?
#
loop_
_entity_poly.entity_id
_entity_poly.type
_entity_poly.pdbx_seq_one_letter_code
_entity_poly.pdbx_strand_id
1 'polypeptide(L)' 'MKILVEQISDNNELIGRSYNFAPEIDGNVILSINTKNDLKNYIGKFVEANISFADEYDLYGETIEIL' A
#
# COMPACT_ATOMS: atom_id res chain seq x y z
N MET A 1 -2.24 1.97 -9.33
CA MET A 1 -0.80 1.77 -9.04
C MET A 1 -0.62 0.42 -8.37
N LYS A 2 0.37 -0.32 -8.81
CA LYS A 2 0.68 -1.65 -8.26
C LYS A 2 1.62 -1.50 -7.07
N ILE A 3 1.20 -2.03 -5.93
CA ILE A 3 1.94 -1.89 -4.67
C ILE A 3 2.25 -3.27 -4.10
N LEU A 4 3.48 -3.46 -3.67
CA LEU A 4 3.86 -4.65 -2.91
C LEU A 4 3.64 -4.36 -1.43
N VAL A 5 2.77 -5.12 -0.81
CA VAL A 5 2.47 -4.97 0.62
C VAL A 5 3.56 -5.64 1.44
N GLU A 6 4.16 -4.89 2.35
CA GLU A 6 5.28 -5.37 3.16
C GLU A 6 4.94 -5.52 4.63
N GLN A 7 4.02 -4.71 5.14
CA GLN A 7 3.65 -4.78 6.54
C GLN A 7 2.26 -4.16 6.77
N ILE A 8 1.76 -4.35 7.97
CA ILE A 8 0.46 -3.81 8.40
C ILE A 8 0.72 -2.83 9.53
N SER A 9 0.09 -1.64 9.44
CA SER A 9 0.22 -0.65 10.49
C SER A 9 -0.71 -0.93 11.65
N ASP A 10 -0.48 -0.23 12.77
CA ASP A 10 -1.34 -0.34 13.95
C ASP A 10 -2.76 0.19 13.69
N ASN A 11 -2.93 0.97 12.65
CA ASN A 11 -4.23 1.52 12.27
C ASN A 11 -4.97 0.65 11.25
N ASN A 12 -4.53 -0.60 11.07
CA ASN A 12 -5.12 -1.53 10.11
C ASN A 12 -5.03 -1.02 8.68
N GLU A 13 -3.88 -0.44 8.34
CA GLU A 13 -3.59 -0.01 6.98
C GLU A 13 -2.47 -0.85 6.40
N LEU A 14 -2.49 -1.03 5.08
CA LEU A 14 -1.42 -1.74 4.40
C LEU A 14 -0.28 -0.77 4.12
N ILE A 15 0.93 -1.19 4.42
CA ILE A 15 2.13 -0.41 4.14
C ILE A 15 2.99 -1.18 3.15
N GLY A 16 3.35 -0.52 2.06
CA GLY A 16 4.12 -1.19 1.03
C GLY A 16 4.94 -0.21 0.20
N ARG A 17 5.39 -0.71 -0.94
CA ARG A 17 6.19 0.06 -1.87
C ARG A 17 5.62 -0.05 -3.27
N SER A 18 5.77 1.03 -4.03
CA SER A 18 5.43 0.98 -5.44
C SER A 18 6.44 0.13 -6.19
N TYR A 19 5.92 -0.81 -6.97
CA TYR A 19 6.75 -1.73 -7.73
C TYR A 19 7.36 -1.10 -8.98
N ASN A 20 6.67 -0.11 -9.54
CA ASN A 20 7.03 0.43 -10.85
C ASN A 20 7.80 1.75 -10.80
N PHE A 21 8.17 2.23 -9.62
CA PHE A 21 8.83 3.50 -9.52
C PHE A 21 10.33 3.42 -9.41
N ALA A 22 10.94 4.47 -9.91
CA ALA A 22 12.36 4.66 -9.77
C ALA A 22 12.77 4.68 -8.29
N PRO A 23 13.99 4.23 -8.00
CA PRO A 23 14.47 4.12 -6.61
C PRO A 23 14.63 5.45 -5.88
N GLU A 24 14.31 6.55 -6.52
CA GLU A 24 14.39 7.89 -5.91
C GLU A 24 13.23 8.18 -4.96
N ILE A 25 12.18 7.38 -4.99
CA ILE A 25 11.07 7.55 -4.07
C ILE A 25 11.25 6.57 -2.92
N ASP A 26 11.81 7.07 -1.83
CA ASP A 26 12.14 6.29 -0.65
C ASP A 26 10.98 6.18 0.35
N GLY A 27 9.83 6.72 0.01
CA GLY A 27 8.70 6.73 0.92
C GLY A 27 7.90 5.45 0.93
N ASN A 28 7.08 5.32 1.94
CA ASN A 28 6.12 4.23 2.04
C ASN A 28 4.83 4.59 1.32
N VAL A 29 4.12 3.57 0.87
CA VAL A 29 2.74 3.74 0.39
C VAL A 29 1.83 3.20 1.48
N ILE A 30 0.93 4.04 1.97
CA ILE A 30 0.02 3.70 3.07
C ILE A 30 -1.38 3.61 2.47
N LEU A 31 -1.98 2.44 2.56
CA LEU A 31 -3.25 2.15 1.90
C LEU A 31 -4.31 1.79 2.92
N SER A 32 -5.45 2.44 2.82
CA SER A 32 -6.64 2.00 3.54
C SER A 32 -7.25 0.78 2.85
N ILE A 33 -7.89 -0.07 3.61
CA ILE A 33 -8.55 -1.24 3.07
C ILE A 33 -9.83 -1.52 3.86
N ASN A 34 -10.90 -1.79 3.15
CA ASN A 34 -12.17 -2.14 3.74
C ASN A 34 -12.44 -3.62 3.48
N THR A 35 -12.00 -4.45 4.42
CA THR A 35 -12.13 -5.90 4.29
C THR A 35 -12.38 -6.51 5.66
N LYS A 36 -13.06 -7.65 5.67
CA LYS A 36 -13.23 -8.47 6.87
C LYS A 36 -12.16 -9.54 7.00
N ASN A 37 -11.29 -9.67 6.01
CA ASN A 37 -10.22 -10.65 6.03
C ASN A 37 -9.09 -10.17 6.94
N ASP A 38 -8.29 -11.12 7.40
CA ASP A 38 -7.10 -10.81 8.15
C ASP A 38 -6.10 -10.09 7.23
N LEU A 39 -5.69 -8.91 7.64
CA LEU A 39 -4.78 -8.09 6.85
C LEU A 39 -3.42 -8.75 6.65
N LYS A 40 -3.02 -9.64 7.53
CA LYS A 40 -1.77 -10.37 7.40
C LYS A 40 -1.70 -11.19 6.11
N ASN A 41 -2.85 -11.55 5.56
CA ASN A 41 -2.90 -12.29 4.30
C ASN A 41 -2.43 -11.46 3.11
N TYR A 42 -2.35 -10.16 3.26
CA TYR A 42 -1.89 -9.27 2.18
C TYR A 42 -0.38 -9.09 2.16
N ILE A 43 0.31 -9.45 3.24
CA ILE A 43 1.76 -9.28 3.30
C ILE A 43 2.43 -10.17 2.25
N GLY A 44 3.32 -9.56 1.46
CA GLY A 44 4.00 -10.24 0.38
C GLY A 44 3.21 -10.33 -0.91
N LYS A 45 2.02 -9.73 -0.95
CA LYS A 45 1.18 -9.74 -2.14
C LYS A 45 1.17 -8.38 -2.82
N PHE A 46 0.89 -8.40 -4.12
CA PHE A 46 0.69 -7.17 -4.87
C PHE A 46 -0.78 -6.80 -4.85
N VAL A 47 -1.05 -5.52 -4.71
CA VAL A 47 -2.41 -4.99 -4.76
C VAL A 47 -2.46 -3.84 -5.76
N GLU A 48 -3.64 -3.63 -6.34
CA GLU A 48 -3.91 -2.43 -7.12
C GLU A 48 -4.45 -1.37 -6.16
N ALA A 49 -3.89 -0.17 -6.23
CA ALA A 49 -4.24 0.90 -5.34
C ALA A 49 -4.53 2.19 -6.09
N ASN A 50 -5.44 2.98 -5.55
CA ASN A 50 -5.73 4.32 -6.02
C ASN A 50 -5.11 5.32 -5.07
N ILE A 51 -4.11 6.06 -5.54
CA ILE A 51 -3.40 7.05 -4.72
C ILE A 51 -4.18 8.35 -4.75
N SER A 52 -4.55 8.82 -3.58
CA SER A 52 -5.37 10.02 -3.44
C SER A 52 -4.63 11.21 -2.86
N PHE A 53 -3.50 10.97 -2.22
CA PHE A 53 -2.74 12.04 -1.56
C PHE A 53 -1.26 11.67 -1.52
N ALA A 54 -0.41 12.68 -1.64
CA ALA A 54 1.04 12.49 -1.50
C ALA A 54 1.61 13.62 -0.66
N ASP A 55 2.46 13.28 0.31
CA ASP A 55 3.25 14.29 1.00
C ASP A 55 4.73 14.15 0.59
N GLU A 56 5.63 14.75 1.32
CA GLU A 56 7.04 14.78 0.93
C GLU A 56 7.68 13.38 0.85
N TYR A 57 7.23 12.46 1.69
CA TYR A 57 7.89 11.18 1.86
C TYR A 57 6.99 9.99 1.60
N ASP A 58 5.68 10.16 1.71
CA ASP A 58 4.74 9.05 1.67
C ASP A 58 3.63 9.30 0.67
N LEU A 59 3.10 8.20 0.14
CA LEU A 59 1.88 8.22 -0.66
C LEU A 59 0.75 7.60 0.15
N TYR A 60 -0.44 8.14 -0.01
CA TYR A 60 -1.64 7.66 0.68
C TYR A 60 -2.72 7.34 -0.34
N GLY A 61 -3.36 6.23 -0.15
CA GLY A 61 -4.42 5.83 -1.05
C GLY A 61 -5.28 4.74 -0.47
N GLU A 62 -6.01 4.07 -1.35
CA GLU A 62 -6.90 2.99 -0.96
C GLU A 62 -6.66 1.78 -1.84
N THR A 63 -6.86 0.61 -1.25
CA THR A 63 -6.72 -0.66 -1.96
C THR A 63 -7.96 -0.92 -2.78
N ILE A 64 -7.77 -1.24 -4.06
CA ILE A 64 -8.88 -1.57 -4.96
C ILE A 64 -9.06 -3.08 -5.03
N GLU A 65 -7.97 -3.82 -5.28
CA GLU A 65 -8.05 -5.27 -5.40
C GLU A 65 -6.68 -5.92 -5.20
N ILE A 66 -6.68 -7.21 -4.91
CA ILE A 66 -5.47 -8.03 -4.85
C ILE A 66 -5.17 -8.52 -6.27
N LEU A 67 -3.95 -8.38 -6.68
CA LEU A 67 -3.51 -8.82 -8.00
C LEU A 67 -3.00 -10.25 -8.01
#